data_fee0458ef4e5c36902fb6dfc19adc619
#
_entry.id   fee0458ef4e5c36902fb6dfc19adc619
#
_cell.length_a   1.000
_cell.length_b   1.000
_cell.length_c   1.000
_cell.angle_alpha   90.00
_cell.angle_beta   90.00
_cell.angle_gamma   90.00
#
_symmetry.space_group_name_H-M   'P 1'
#
loop_
_entity.id
_entity.type
_entity.pdbx_description
1 polymer ?
#
loop_
_entity_poly.entity_id
_entity_poly.type
_entity_poly.pdbx_seq_one_letter_code
_entity_poly.pdbx_strand_id
1 'polypeptide(L)'
;MDPRPIGVFDSGIGGLMAVRMLRYLLPGEPILYLGDTARMPYGDRPAGEIDRLTGELTGWLLRQNVKALIAACGTISCNAGETLQQLPVPCFDVVTAAAEAAAQATRNGKVGLAATSATIRSGRFTEEIERRTGQAVTAVPCPLLAPMIEHGAGPDDPALAAAVAEYCQPLLQSGVDTVVLGCTHYPLIAELFTRILGPEVTLIDCAGEAAKAAAEAMKEQHLLAEGNDPAVTEYRFTALPPQAARQTARRMLGEDFTPRLLPLEKLTAFSTE
;
A
#
# COMPACT_ATOMS: atom_id res chain seq x y z
N MET A 1 -8.52 17.31 -19.70
CA MET A 1 -7.52 16.23 -19.68
C MET A 1 -6.23 16.73 -19.08
N ASP A 2 -5.59 15.96 -18.21
CA ASP A 2 -4.47 16.41 -17.39
C ASP A 2 -3.27 15.46 -17.57
N PRO A 3 -2.20 15.87 -18.28
CA PRO A 3 -1.04 15.03 -18.56
C PRO A 3 -0.06 14.87 -17.39
N ARG A 4 -0.32 15.52 -16.26
CA ARG A 4 0.54 15.41 -15.06
C ARG A 4 0.55 13.98 -14.51
N PRO A 5 1.66 13.52 -13.91
CA PRO A 5 1.72 12.15 -13.41
C PRO A 5 0.89 11.93 -12.14
N ILE A 6 0.51 10.67 -11.91
CA ILE A 6 0.02 10.19 -10.62
C ILE A 6 1.24 9.89 -9.75
N GLY A 7 1.33 10.51 -8.58
CA GLY A 7 2.36 10.20 -7.59
C GLY A 7 1.93 9.00 -6.73
N VAL A 8 2.78 7.98 -6.65
CA VAL A 8 2.58 6.83 -5.76
C VAL A 8 3.75 6.75 -4.80
N PHE A 9 3.50 6.65 -3.50
CA PHE A 9 4.59 6.60 -2.53
C PHE A 9 4.38 5.56 -1.44
N ASP A 10 5.52 5.05 -0.96
CA ASP A 10 5.59 3.96 0.01
C ASP A 10 6.85 4.08 0.86
N SER A 11 6.89 3.45 2.02
CA SER A 11 8.08 3.37 2.86
C SER A 11 9.23 2.54 2.24
N GLY A 12 8.96 1.77 1.18
CA GLY A 12 9.93 0.87 0.57
C GLY A 12 9.59 0.49 -0.87
N ILE A 13 9.27 -0.78 -1.10
CA ILE A 13 8.93 -1.34 -2.42
C ILE A 13 7.47 -1.82 -2.54
N GLY A 14 6.75 -1.96 -1.42
CA GLY A 14 5.42 -2.57 -1.38
C GLY A 14 4.38 -1.85 -2.24
N GLY A 15 4.47 -0.52 -2.31
CA GLY A 15 3.57 0.31 -3.12
C GLY A 15 3.65 0.06 -4.63
N LEU A 16 4.63 -0.73 -5.12
CA LEU A 16 4.67 -1.18 -6.51
C LEU A 16 3.46 -2.05 -6.89
N MET A 17 2.77 -2.65 -5.91
CA MET A 17 1.49 -3.33 -6.15
C MET A 17 0.42 -2.36 -6.65
N ALA A 18 0.34 -1.15 -6.06
CA ALA A 18 -0.57 -0.10 -6.55
C ALA A 18 -0.18 0.38 -7.95
N VAL A 19 1.12 0.54 -8.23
CA VAL A 19 1.62 0.90 -9.57
C VAL A 19 1.19 -0.13 -10.61
N ARG A 20 1.36 -1.43 -10.31
CA ARG A 20 0.92 -2.52 -11.21
C ARG A 20 -0.58 -2.41 -11.51
N MET A 21 -1.40 -2.19 -10.49
CA MET A 21 -2.85 -2.06 -10.66
C MET A 21 -3.22 -0.82 -11.47
N LEU A 22 -2.58 0.33 -11.20
CA LEU A 22 -2.81 1.56 -12.00
C LEU A 22 -2.47 1.36 -13.47
N ARG A 23 -1.34 0.74 -13.78
CA ARG A 23 -0.94 0.47 -15.17
C ARG A 23 -1.91 -0.45 -15.90
N TYR A 24 -2.53 -1.38 -15.16
CA TYR A 24 -3.59 -2.24 -15.71
C TYR A 24 -4.89 -1.45 -15.96
N LEU A 25 -5.31 -0.59 -15.03
CA LEU A 25 -6.56 0.14 -15.09
C LEU A 25 -6.49 1.38 -15.98
N LEU A 26 -5.33 2.04 -16.01
CA LEU A 26 -5.08 3.33 -16.64
C LEU A 26 -3.74 3.31 -17.40
N PRO A 27 -3.59 2.52 -18.47
CA PRO A 27 -2.31 2.35 -19.16
C PRO A 27 -1.74 3.65 -19.74
N GLY A 28 -2.59 4.61 -20.10
CA GLY A 28 -2.19 5.92 -20.63
C GLY A 28 -1.77 6.95 -19.57
N GLU A 29 -1.78 6.59 -18.27
CA GLU A 29 -1.44 7.53 -17.21
C GLU A 29 0.05 7.51 -16.85
N PRO A 30 0.75 8.65 -16.90
CA PRO A 30 2.09 8.75 -16.36
C PRO A 30 2.09 8.52 -14.85
N ILE A 31 3.05 7.72 -14.36
CA ILE A 31 3.17 7.40 -12.94
C ILE A 31 4.56 7.76 -12.45
N LEU A 32 4.63 8.43 -11.29
CA LEU A 32 5.85 8.70 -10.57
C LEU A 32 5.82 7.98 -9.23
N TYR A 33 6.59 6.89 -9.12
CA TYR A 33 6.74 6.13 -7.88
C TYR A 33 7.89 6.66 -7.04
N LEU A 34 7.66 6.79 -5.72
CA LEU A 34 8.69 7.13 -4.73
C LEU A 34 8.68 6.14 -3.56
N GLY A 35 9.76 5.36 -3.41
CA GLY A 35 9.99 4.46 -2.28
C GLY A 35 11.08 4.97 -1.34
N ASP A 36 10.79 5.08 -0.05
CA ASP A 36 11.75 5.57 0.96
C ASP A 36 12.64 4.46 1.53
N THR A 37 13.32 3.76 0.65
CA THR A 37 14.16 2.60 0.96
C THR A 37 15.38 2.90 1.83
N ALA A 38 15.83 4.17 1.91
CA ALA A 38 16.93 4.57 2.79
C ALA A 38 16.53 4.58 4.26
N ARG A 39 15.23 4.76 4.56
CA ARG A 39 14.72 4.93 5.93
C ARG A 39 13.69 3.86 6.32
N MET A 40 13.49 2.84 5.47
CA MET A 40 12.66 1.68 5.81
C MET A 40 13.34 0.81 6.89
N PRO A 41 12.58 0.00 7.68
CA PRO A 41 11.12 -0.11 7.70
C PRO A 41 10.45 1.02 8.50
N TYR A 42 9.19 1.33 8.18
CA TYR A 42 8.37 2.27 8.96
C TYR A 42 7.52 1.57 10.05
N GLY A 43 7.37 0.25 9.95
CA GLY A 43 6.44 -0.54 10.76
C GLY A 43 6.63 -0.49 12.28
N ASP A 44 7.81 -0.07 12.75
CA ASP A 44 8.12 0.04 14.19
C ASP A 44 8.38 1.47 14.65
N ARG A 45 8.30 2.47 13.72
CA ARG A 45 8.56 3.87 14.03
C ARG A 45 7.41 4.52 14.80
N PRO A 46 7.70 5.56 15.61
CA PRO A 46 6.67 6.40 16.22
C PRO A 46 5.84 7.16 15.17
N ALA A 47 4.55 7.39 15.45
CA ALA A 47 3.64 8.07 14.53
C ALA A 47 4.14 9.45 14.07
N GLY A 48 4.65 10.30 14.98
CA GLY A 48 5.18 11.62 14.63
C GLY A 48 6.41 11.57 13.71
N GLU A 49 7.22 10.50 13.78
CA GLU A 49 8.31 10.31 12.81
C GLU A 49 7.76 9.91 11.44
N ILE A 50 6.78 9.00 11.39
CA ILE A 50 6.13 8.58 10.16
C ILE A 50 5.47 9.78 9.47
N ASP A 51 4.77 10.63 10.23
CA ASP A 51 4.13 11.84 9.71
C ASP A 51 5.16 12.81 9.09
N ARG A 52 6.24 13.12 9.80
CA ARG A 52 7.33 13.95 9.29
C ARG A 52 7.93 13.39 7.99
N LEU A 53 8.24 12.09 7.96
CA LEU A 53 8.79 11.43 6.78
C LEU A 53 7.79 11.48 5.61
N THR A 54 6.51 11.33 5.88
CA THR A 54 5.42 11.45 4.89
C THR A 54 5.38 12.86 4.30
N GLY A 55 5.48 13.90 5.13
CA GLY A 55 5.55 15.28 4.66
C GLY A 55 6.73 15.55 3.72
N GLU A 56 7.89 14.92 3.97
CA GLU A 56 9.05 15.02 3.07
C GLU A 56 8.82 14.33 1.72
N LEU A 57 8.21 13.14 1.71
CA LEU A 57 7.89 12.39 0.49
C LEU A 57 6.85 13.12 -0.36
N THR A 58 5.74 13.51 0.26
CA THR A 58 4.66 14.23 -0.42
C THR A 58 5.10 15.60 -0.91
N GLY A 59 5.92 16.32 -0.12
CA GLY A 59 6.50 17.58 -0.51
C GLY A 59 7.37 17.47 -1.77
N TRP A 60 8.18 16.42 -1.89
CA TRP A 60 8.95 16.19 -3.10
C TRP A 60 8.05 15.88 -4.31
N LEU A 61 7.06 14.99 -4.14
CA LEU A 61 6.12 14.63 -5.21
C LEU A 61 5.30 15.84 -5.71
N LEU A 62 4.83 16.69 -4.81
CA LEU A 62 4.13 17.93 -5.18
C LEU A 62 5.00 18.86 -6.02
N ARG A 63 6.30 18.97 -5.71
CA ARG A 63 7.26 19.72 -6.55
C ARG A 63 7.48 19.09 -7.94
N GLN A 64 7.15 17.82 -8.14
CA GLN A 64 7.11 17.19 -9.47
C GLN A 64 5.79 17.42 -10.21
N ASN A 65 4.92 18.30 -9.68
CA ASN A 65 3.65 18.67 -10.30
C ASN A 65 2.71 17.48 -10.55
N VAL A 66 2.60 16.57 -9.58
CA VAL A 66 1.65 15.45 -9.67
C VAL A 66 0.20 15.95 -9.58
N LYS A 67 -0.73 15.28 -10.28
CA LYS A 67 -2.16 15.63 -10.26
C LYS A 67 -2.96 14.95 -9.15
N ALA A 68 -2.47 13.83 -8.67
CA ALA A 68 -3.05 13.05 -7.57
C ALA A 68 -1.94 12.27 -6.87
N LEU A 69 -2.20 11.83 -5.65
CA LEU A 69 -1.29 11.03 -4.84
C LEU A 69 -1.97 9.73 -4.38
N ILE A 70 -1.18 8.65 -4.30
CA ILE A 70 -1.60 7.41 -3.65
C ILE A 70 -0.60 7.08 -2.55
N ALA A 71 -1.07 7.09 -1.30
CA ALA A 71 -0.34 6.61 -0.14
C ALA A 71 -0.43 5.08 -0.10
N ALA A 72 0.46 4.43 -0.84
CA ALA A 72 0.48 2.98 -1.03
C ALA A 72 1.26 2.26 0.08
N CYS A 73 1.05 2.65 1.33
CA CYS A 73 1.68 2.06 2.51
C CYS A 73 0.70 2.10 3.68
N GLY A 74 0.33 0.93 4.22
CA GLY A 74 -0.58 0.83 5.37
C GLY A 74 -0.06 1.60 6.59
N THR A 75 1.24 1.52 6.86
CA THR A 75 1.88 2.25 7.98
C THR A 75 1.79 3.77 7.80
N ILE A 76 2.07 4.29 6.61
CA ILE A 76 1.93 5.73 6.29
C ILE A 76 0.46 6.14 6.40
N SER A 77 -0.43 5.44 5.71
CA SER A 77 -1.86 5.76 5.68
C SER A 77 -2.48 5.80 7.07
N CYS A 78 -2.01 4.95 7.98
CA CYS A 78 -2.51 4.89 9.35
C CYS A 78 -1.96 5.96 10.28
N ASN A 79 -0.74 6.46 10.05
CA ASN A 79 -0.04 7.32 11.02
C ASN A 79 0.19 8.75 10.54
N ALA A 80 -0.13 9.07 9.29
CA ALA A 80 0.04 10.40 8.70
C ALA A 80 -1.28 10.95 8.12
N GLY A 81 -2.41 10.62 8.72
CA GLY A 81 -3.73 10.98 8.19
C GLY A 81 -3.97 12.48 8.09
N GLU A 82 -3.48 13.29 9.04
CA GLU A 82 -3.61 14.75 9.01
C GLU A 82 -2.79 15.34 7.86
N THR A 83 -1.52 14.93 7.70
CA THR A 83 -0.69 15.34 6.57
C THR A 83 -1.34 14.99 5.24
N LEU A 84 -1.90 13.78 5.09
CA LEU A 84 -2.52 13.35 3.84
C LEU A 84 -3.80 14.13 3.50
N GLN A 85 -4.59 14.53 4.50
CA GLN A 85 -5.82 15.32 4.29
C GLN A 85 -5.55 16.79 3.91
N GLN A 86 -4.39 17.33 4.27
CA GLN A 86 -4.01 18.73 3.99
C GLN A 86 -3.31 18.91 2.63
N LEU A 87 -3.13 17.84 1.85
CA LEU A 87 -2.47 17.92 0.55
C LEU A 87 -3.32 18.71 -0.46
N PRO A 88 -2.68 19.53 -1.30
CA PRO A 88 -3.39 20.40 -2.28
C PRO A 88 -3.91 19.64 -3.51
N VAL A 89 -3.69 18.33 -3.58
CA VAL A 89 -4.18 17.44 -4.63
C VAL A 89 -4.91 16.26 -4.01
N PRO A 90 -5.84 15.60 -4.73
CA PRO A 90 -6.49 14.40 -4.24
C PRO A 90 -5.46 13.35 -3.78
N CYS A 91 -5.67 12.79 -2.59
CA CYS A 91 -4.84 11.72 -2.04
C CYS A 91 -5.70 10.51 -1.66
N PHE A 92 -5.35 9.37 -2.20
CA PHE A 92 -6.02 8.09 -1.97
C PHE A 92 -5.15 7.25 -1.04
N ASP A 93 -5.70 6.83 0.07
CA ASP A 93 -5.00 5.98 1.04
C ASP A 93 -5.52 4.55 1.02
N VAL A 94 -4.66 3.60 1.41
CA VAL A 94 -5.01 2.18 1.39
C VAL A 94 -6.03 1.78 2.46
N VAL A 95 -6.21 2.58 3.51
CA VAL A 95 -7.13 2.28 4.62
C VAL A 95 -8.57 2.45 4.19
N THR A 96 -8.90 3.63 3.66
CA THR A 96 -10.26 3.98 3.26
C THR A 96 -10.77 3.04 2.17
N ALA A 97 -9.95 2.82 1.12
CA ALA A 97 -10.33 1.97 0.00
C ALA A 97 -10.51 0.49 0.41
N ALA A 98 -9.57 -0.06 1.19
CA ALA A 98 -9.67 -1.46 1.60
C ALA A 98 -10.80 -1.70 2.64
N ALA A 99 -11.09 -0.74 3.51
CA ALA A 99 -12.20 -0.84 4.44
C ALA A 99 -13.57 -0.85 3.71
N GLU A 100 -13.68 -0.04 2.65
CA GLU A 100 -14.87 -0.04 1.78
C GLU A 100 -15.03 -1.40 1.08
N ALA A 101 -13.96 -1.88 0.45
CA ALA A 101 -13.98 -3.18 -0.24
C ALA A 101 -14.29 -4.34 0.72
N ALA A 102 -13.74 -4.31 1.94
CA ALA A 102 -14.00 -5.33 2.95
C ALA A 102 -15.48 -5.34 3.40
N ALA A 103 -16.07 -4.15 3.60
CA ALA A 103 -17.48 -4.03 3.96
C ALA A 103 -18.42 -4.54 2.86
N GLN A 104 -18.05 -4.34 1.59
CA GLN A 104 -18.81 -4.86 0.45
C GLN A 104 -18.65 -6.37 0.27
N ALA A 105 -17.47 -6.92 0.60
CA ALA A 105 -17.16 -8.32 0.38
C ALA A 105 -17.68 -9.26 1.49
N THR A 106 -17.73 -8.80 2.73
CA THR A 106 -18.13 -9.64 3.86
C THR A 106 -19.59 -10.01 3.79
N ARG A 107 -19.87 -11.29 4.06
CA ARG A 107 -21.22 -11.86 4.10
C ARG A 107 -21.74 -12.01 5.52
N ASN A 108 -20.86 -12.20 6.50
CA ASN A 108 -21.20 -12.41 7.91
C ASN A 108 -20.84 -11.24 8.82
N GLY A 109 -20.26 -10.17 8.25
CA GLY A 109 -19.82 -8.98 8.96
C GLY A 109 -18.50 -9.14 9.70
N LYS A 110 -17.91 -10.35 9.76
CA LYS A 110 -16.67 -10.63 10.49
C LYS A 110 -15.47 -10.43 9.56
N VAL A 111 -14.75 -9.37 9.77
CA VAL A 111 -13.56 -9.00 8.98
C VAL A 111 -12.29 -9.20 9.81
N GLY A 112 -11.29 -9.81 9.21
CA GLY A 112 -9.92 -9.90 9.72
C GLY A 112 -9.04 -8.82 9.12
N LEU A 113 -8.01 -8.42 9.87
CA LEU A 113 -6.96 -7.50 9.42
C LEU A 113 -5.59 -8.10 9.75
N ALA A 114 -4.80 -8.41 8.74
CA ALA A 114 -3.39 -8.77 8.90
C ALA A 114 -2.53 -7.58 8.46
N ALA A 115 -1.71 -7.01 9.36
CA ALA A 115 -0.94 -5.80 9.06
C ALA A 115 0.34 -5.68 9.90
N THR A 116 1.14 -4.65 9.65
CA THR A 116 2.32 -4.35 10.49
C THR A 116 1.92 -3.91 11.89
N SER A 117 2.85 -4.02 12.85
CA SER A 117 2.58 -3.62 14.25
C SER A 117 2.15 -2.16 14.37
N ALA A 118 2.77 -1.22 13.64
CA ALA A 118 2.38 0.20 13.70
C ALA A 118 0.98 0.43 13.10
N THR A 119 0.64 -0.27 12.03
CA THR A 119 -0.71 -0.22 11.43
C THR A 119 -1.77 -0.67 12.43
N ILE A 120 -1.54 -1.80 13.12
CA ILE A 120 -2.49 -2.29 14.13
C ILE A 120 -2.57 -1.33 15.34
N ARG A 121 -1.43 -0.87 15.84
CA ARG A 121 -1.41 0.06 16.99
C ARG A 121 -2.12 1.39 16.74
N SER A 122 -2.16 1.87 15.51
CA SER A 122 -2.84 3.12 15.15
C SER A 122 -4.35 3.07 15.36
N GLY A 123 -4.95 1.88 15.28
CA GLY A 123 -6.40 1.67 15.33
C GLY A 123 -7.16 2.11 14.07
N ARG A 124 -6.58 2.96 13.21
CA ARG A 124 -7.30 3.61 12.09
C ARG A 124 -7.94 2.61 11.13
N PHE A 125 -7.24 1.54 10.78
CA PHE A 125 -7.80 0.50 9.90
C PHE A 125 -8.98 -0.22 10.55
N THR A 126 -8.84 -0.56 11.84
CA THR A 126 -9.87 -1.22 12.63
C THR A 126 -11.10 -0.34 12.74
N GLU A 127 -10.94 0.91 13.19
CA GLU A 127 -12.01 1.89 13.30
C GLU A 127 -12.76 2.10 11.97
N GLU A 128 -12.04 2.17 10.86
CA GLU A 128 -12.62 2.43 9.56
C GLU A 128 -13.42 1.23 9.03
N ILE A 129 -12.98 -0.01 9.29
CA ILE A 129 -13.74 -1.22 8.97
C ILE A 129 -14.95 -1.36 9.90
N GLU A 130 -14.77 -1.18 11.21
CA GLU A 130 -15.86 -1.29 12.20
C GLU A 130 -16.96 -0.28 11.94
N ARG A 131 -16.60 0.96 11.57
CA ARG A 131 -17.57 2.01 11.21
C ARG A 131 -18.47 1.60 10.03
N ARG A 132 -17.95 0.81 9.09
CA ARG A 132 -18.69 0.37 7.89
C ARG A 132 -19.47 -0.91 8.12
N THR A 133 -18.92 -1.85 8.86
CA THR A 133 -19.51 -3.18 9.06
C THR A 133 -20.42 -3.24 10.31
N GLY A 134 -20.23 -2.33 11.27
CA GLY A 134 -20.89 -2.39 12.58
C GLY A 134 -20.41 -3.54 13.46
N GLN A 135 -19.31 -4.23 13.11
CA GLN A 135 -18.77 -5.39 13.80
C GLN A 135 -17.32 -5.19 14.18
N ALA A 136 -16.90 -5.80 15.29
CA ALA A 136 -15.51 -5.76 15.72
C ALA A 136 -14.58 -6.52 14.76
N VAL A 137 -13.41 -5.93 14.48
CA VAL A 137 -12.38 -6.48 13.59
C VAL A 137 -11.43 -7.39 14.36
N THR A 138 -11.12 -8.56 13.80
CA THR A 138 -10.03 -9.40 14.30
C THR A 138 -8.71 -8.92 13.72
N ALA A 139 -8.01 -8.05 14.46
CA ALA A 139 -6.76 -7.45 14.02
C ALA A 139 -5.54 -8.25 14.50
N VAL A 140 -4.67 -8.65 13.58
CA VAL A 140 -3.49 -9.48 13.83
C VAL A 140 -2.22 -8.75 13.37
N PRO A 141 -1.30 -8.39 14.28
CA PRO A 141 0.00 -7.85 13.92
C PRO A 141 0.90 -8.95 13.36
N CYS A 142 1.48 -8.72 12.19
CA CYS A 142 2.34 -9.66 11.46
C CYS A 142 3.74 -9.05 11.21
N PRO A 143 4.55 -8.79 12.24
CA PRO A 143 5.80 -8.04 12.13
C PRO A 143 6.85 -8.71 11.25
N LEU A 144 6.83 -10.03 11.11
CA LEU A 144 7.86 -10.78 10.39
C LEU A 144 7.64 -10.82 8.87
N LEU A 145 6.38 -10.70 8.39
CA LEU A 145 6.06 -11.02 6.99
C LEU A 145 6.70 -10.04 6.01
N ALA A 146 6.58 -8.72 6.22
CA ALA A 146 7.13 -7.74 5.29
C ALA A 146 8.67 -7.85 5.18
N PRO A 147 9.46 -7.91 6.28
CA PRO A 147 10.90 -8.14 6.21
C PRO A 147 11.27 -9.44 5.47
N MET A 148 10.61 -10.56 5.75
CA MET A 148 10.89 -11.83 5.08
C MET A 148 10.67 -11.73 3.57
N ILE A 149 9.56 -11.12 3.15
CA ILE A 149 9.23 -10.92 1.73
C ILE A 149 10.28 -10.02 1.05
N GLU A 150 10.68 -8.93 1.70
CA GLU A 150 11.72 -8.00 1.17
C GLU A 150 13.09 -8.68 1.03
N HIS A 151 13.41 -9.63 1.91
CA HIS A 151 14.61 -10.46 1.80
C HIS A 151 14.50 -11.60 0.79
N GLY A 152 13.38 -11.68 0.07
CA GLY A 152 13.20 -12.60 -1.05
C GLY A 152 12.41 -13.87 -0.73
N ALA A 153 11.93 -14.05 0.50
CA ALA A 153 11.05 -15.17 0.82
C ALA A 153 9.81 -15.15 -0.08
N GLY A 154 9.39 -16.31 -0.52
CA GLY A 154 8.21 -16.51 -1.37
C GLY A 154 7.28 -17.55 -0.78
N PRO A 155 6.19 -17.86 -1.49
CA PRO A 155 5.17 -18.82 -1.01
C PRO A 155 5.69 -20.23 -0.71
N ASP A 156 6.84 -20.60 -1.29
CA ASP A 156 7.47 -21.91 -1.08
C ASP A 156 8.46 -21.92 0.11
N ASP A 157 8.70 -20.77 0.75
CA ASP A 157 9.57 -20.67 1.92
C ASP A 157 8.86 -21.25 3.16
N PRO A 158 9.41 -22.33 3.79
CA PRO A 158 8.75 -22.98 4.91
C PRO A 158 8.69 -22.12 6.17
N ALA A 159 9.65 -21.21 6.39
CA ALA A 159 9.62 -20.32 7.54
C ALA A 159 8.56 -19.24 7.36
N LEU A 160 8.40 -18.70 6.15
CA LEU A 160 7.34 -17.76 5.82
C LEU A 160 5.96 -18.44 5.94
N ALA A 161 5.82 -19.65 5.41
CA ALA A 161 4.57 -20.40 5.51
C ALA A 161 4.16 -20.68 6.98
N ALA A 162 5.13 -21.04 7.84
CA ALA A 162 4.91 -21.23 9.27
C ALA A 162 4.46 -19.93 9.96
N ALA A 163 5.11 -18.80 9.66
CA ALA A 163 4.72 -17.52 10.21
C ALA A 163 3.29 -17.10 9.78
N VAL A 164 2.94 -17.27 8.50
CA VAL A 164 1.57 -17.00 8.02
C VAL A 164 0.57 -17.91 8.72
N ALA A 165 0.88 -19.20 8.92
CA ALA A 165 -0.01 -20.14 9.62
C ALA A 165 -0.26 -19.71 11.07
N GLU A 166 0.76 -19.25 11.79
CA GLU A 166 0.63 -18.72 13.14
C GLU A 166 -0.28 -17.49 13.17
N TYR A 167 -0.03 -16.51 12.31
CA TYR A 167 -0.82 -15.28 12.25
C TYR A 167 -2.26 -15.50 11.79
N CYS A 168 -2.55 -16.55 11.02
CA CYS A 168 -3.90 -16.89 10.62
C CYS A 168 -4.73 -17.56 11.73
N GLN A 169 -4.14 -18.08 12.82
CA GLN A 169 -4.89 -18.77 13.87
C GLN A 169 -6.01 -17.92 14.50
N PRO A 170 -5.77 -16.66 14.94
CA PRO A 170 -6.84 -15.84 15.48
C PRO A 170 -7.96 -15.56 14.45
N LEU A 171 -7.60 -15.42 13.17
CA LEU A 171 -8.55 -15.19 12.08
C LEU A 171 -9.48 -16.39 11.88
N LEU A 172 -8.91 -17.60 11.87
CA LEU A 172 -9.67 -18.86 11.79
C LEU A 172 -10.62 -19.03 13.00
N GLN A 173 -10.12 -18.77 14.21
CA GLN A 173 -10.91 -18.90 15.44
C GLN A 173 -12.09 -17.92 15.49
N SER A 174 -11.93 -16.73 14.91
CA SER A 174 -12.99 -15.71 14.86
C SER A 174 -14.05 -16.00 13.79
N GLY A 175 -13.78 -16.90 12.85
CA GLY A 175 -14.68 -17.24 11.75
C GLY A 175 -14.91 -16.07 10.78
N VAL A 176 -13.83 -15.33 10.47
CA VAL A 176 -13.87 -14.26 9.47
C VAL A 176 -14.12 -14.84 8.08
N ASP A 177 -14.91 -14.17 7.26
CA ASP A 177 -15.13 -14.52 5.85
C ASP A 177 -14.40 -13.59 4.89
N THR A 178 -13.81 -12.54 5.43
CA THR A 178 -13.04 -11.53 4.67
C THR A 178 -11.81 -11.13 5.47
N VAL A 179 -10.64 -11.05 4.83
CA VAL A 179 -9.39 -10.62 5.45
C VAL A 179 -8.75 -9.51 4.63
N VAL A 180 -8.51 -8.37 5.27
CA VAL A 180 -7.74 -7.28 4.67
C VAL A 180 -6.25 -7.57 4.84
N LEU A 181 -5.53 -7.64 3.73
CA LEU A 181 -4.09 -7.65 3.67
C LEU A 181 -3.59 -6.20 3.81
N GLY A 182 -3.50 -5.71 5.05
CA GLY A 182 -3.24 -4.31 5.40
C GLY A 182 -1.78 -3.86 5.25
N CYS A 183 -0.95 -4.71 4.63
CA CYS A 183 0.42 -4.38 4.20
C CYS A 183 0.57 -4.70 2.73
N THR A 184 1.13 -3.76 1.98
CA THR A 184 1.29 -3.83 0.52
C THR A 184 2.21 -4.95 0.03
N HIS A 185 2.94 -5.61 0.91
CA HIS A 185 3.74 -6.80 0.60
C HIS A 185 2.92 -8.09 0.60
N TYR A 186 1.84 -8.17 1.38
CA TYR A 186 1.15 -9.44 1.63
C TYR A 186 0.42 -10.01 0.42
N PRO A 187 -0.06 -9.23 -0.57
CA PRO A 187 -0.60 -9.79 -1.80
C PRO A 187 0.36 -10.72 -2.56
N LEU A 188 1.69 -10.54 -2.41
CA LEU A 188 2.68 -11.47 -2.99
C LEU A 188 2.63 -12.89 -2.43
N ILE A 189 2.06 -13.04 -1.26
CA ILE A 189 1.90 -14.31 -0.55
C ILE A 189 0.42 -14.64 -0.28
N ALA A 190 -0.49 -14.04 -1.04
CA ALA A 190 -1.93 -14.26 -0.87
C ALA A 190 -2.33 -15.74 -0.95
N GLU A 191 -1.62 -16.53 -1.78
CA GLU A 191 -1.85 -17.97 -1.88
C GLU A 191 -1.58 -18.73 -0.56
N LEU A 192 -0.63 -18.27 0.29
CA LEU A 192 -0.43 -18.84 1.62
C LEU A 192 -1.62 -18.56 2.54
N PHE A 193 -2.12 -17.31 2.52
CA PHE A 193 -3.33 -16.97 3.27
C PHE A 193 -4.53 -17.80 2.79
N THR A 194 -4.74 -17.89 1.48
CA THR A 194 -5.84 -18.70 0.92
C THR A 194 -5.72 -20.18 1.28
N ARG A 195 -4.51 -20.75 1.24
CA ARG A 195 -4.26 -22.16 1.59
C ARG A 195 -4.59 -22.45 3.04
N ILE A 196 -4.37 -21.52 3.95
CA ILE A 196 -4.56 -21.69 5.39
C ILE A 196 -5.98 -21.32 5.81
N LEU A 197 -6.50 -20.20 5.34
CA LEU A 197 -7.83 -19.70 5.70
C LEU A 197 -8.96 -20.41 4.95
N GLY A 198 -8.64 -21.01 3.82
CA GLY A 198 -9.60 -21.65 2.92
C GLY A 198 -10.08 -20.73 1.79
N PRO A 199 -10.58 -21.33 0.68
CA PRO A 199 -10.97 -20.58 -0.53
C PRO A 199 -12.23 -19.72 -0.33
N GLU A 200 -13.00 -19.96 0.72
CA GLU A 200 -14.23 -19.22 1.03
C GLU A 200 -13.95 -17.88 1.70
N VAL A 201 -12.72 -17.63 2.18
CA VAL A 201 -12.31 -16.37 2.77
C VAL A 201 -11.84 -15.42 1.67
N THR A 202 -12.51 -14.29 1.54
CA THR A 202 -12.14 -13.24 0.58
C THR A 202 -10.93 -12.46 1.10
N LEU A 203 -9.89 -12.34 0.28
CA LEU A 203 -8.71 -11.51 0.59
C LEU A 203 -8.82 -10.15 -0.11
N ILE A 204 -8.62 -9.08 0.64
CA ILE A 204 -8.64 -7.70 0.12
C ILE A 204 -7.20 -7.18 0.03
N ASP A 205 -6.75 -6.88 -1.19
CA ASP A 205 -5.47 -6.21 -1.46
C ASP A 205 -5.62 -4.70 -1.26
N CYS A 206 -5.12 -4.19 -0.14
CA CYS A 206 -5.27 -2.77 0.20
C CYS A 206 -4.63 -1.81 -0.84
N ALA A 207 -3.52 -2.19 -1.47
CA ALA A 207 -2.86 -1.38 -2.49
C ALA A 207 -3.65 -1.39 -3.81
N GLY A 208 -4.17 -2.55 -4.19
CA GLY A 208 -5.03 -2.72 -5.35
C GLY A 208 -6.33 -1.92 -5.22
N GLU A 209 -6.97 -1.95 -4.05
CA GLU A 209 -8.20 -1.18 -3.81
C GLU A 209 -7.96 0.34 -3.84
N ALA A 210 -6.85 0.83 -3.27
CA ALA A 210 -6.50 2.25 -3.36
C ALA A 210 -6.27 2.70 -4.81
N ALA A 211 -5.63 1.87 -5.63
CA ALA A 211 -5.44 2.15 -7.04
C ALA A 211 -6.77 2.17 -7.84
N LYS A 212 -7.71 1.27 -7.52
CA LYS A 212 -9.06 1.27 -8.10
C LYS A 212 -9.83 2.53 -7.74
N ALA A 213 -9.87 2.88 -6.44
CA ALA A 213 -10.54 4.09 -5.97
C ALA A 213 -9.97 5.36 -6.64
N ALA A 214 -8.64 5.45 -6.77
CA ALA A 214 -7.99 6.55 -7.47
C ALA A 214 -8.41 6.59 -8.96
N ALA A 215 -8.42 5.43 -9.63
CA ALA A 215 -8.79 5.34 -11.04
C ALA A 215 -10.24 5.77 -11.29
N GLU A 216 -11.16 5.37 -10.45
CA GLU A 216 -12.58 5.75 -10.52
C GLU A 216 -12.76 7.26 -10.30
N ALA A 217 -12.21 7.80 -9.22
CA ALA A 217 -12.30 9.22 -8.90
C ALA A 217 -11.68 10.11 -9.99
N MET A 218 -10.55 9.71 -10.59
CA MET A 218 -9.93 10.47 -11.67
C MET A 218 -10.76 10.43 -12.97
N LYS A 219 -11.46 9.31 -13.25
CA LYS A 219 -12.41 9.22 -14.37
C LYS A 219 -13.59 10.17 -14.16
N GLU A 220 -14.20 10.13 -12.98
CA GLU A 220 -15.34 10.98 -12.62
C GLU A 220 -15.00 12.47 -12.68
N GLN A 221 -13.80 12.85 -12.24
CA GLN A 221 -13.33 14.24 -12.22
C GLN A 221 -12.70 14.69 -13.54
N HIS A 222 -12.71 13.87 -14.58
CA HIS A 222 -12.10 14.16 -15.89
C HIS A 222 -10.60 14.54 -15.83
N LEU A 223 -9.86 13.94 -14.90
CA LEU A 223 -8.43 14.18 -14.66
C LEU A 223 -7.52 13.24 -15.46
N LEU A 224 -8.05 12.36 -16.30
CA LEU A 224 -7.23 11.43 -17.07
C LEU A 224 -6.43 12.15 -18.15
N ALA A 225 -5.25 11.63 -18.49
CA ALA A 225 -4.47 12.03 -19.64
C ALA A 225 -5.15 11.63 -20.96
N GLU A 226 -4.71 12.18 -22.08
CA GLU A 226 -5.19 11.77 -23.40
C GLU A 226 -4.45 10.52 -23.90
N GLY A 227 -5.22 9.63 -24.55
CA GLY A 227 -4.67 8.44 -25.19
C GLY A 227 -4.70 7.20 -24.31
N ASN A 228 -4.52 6.05 -24.96
CA ASN A 228 -4.46 4.73 -24.32
C ASN A 228 -3.10 4.04 -24.53
N ASP A 229 -2.16 4.73 -25.17
CA ASP A 229 -0.81 4.18 -25.35
C ASP A 229 -0.10 4.11 -23.98
N PRO A 230 0.70 3.06 -23.73
CA PRO A 230 1.39 2.91 -22.45
C PRO A 230 2.25 4.12 -22.11
N ALA A 231 1.90 4.80 -21.01
CA ALA A 231 2.62 5.96 -20.55
C ALA A 231 3.87 5.57 -19.73
N VAL A 232 4.76 6.54 -19.55
CA VAL A 232 6.01 6.34 -18.80
C VAL A 232 5.74 6.19 -17.31
N THR A 233 6.32 5.17 -16.69
CA THR A 233 6.41 5.04 -15.23
C THR A 233 7.85 5.31 -14.79
N GLU A 234 8.02 6.29 -13.92
CA GLU A 234 9.31 6.58 -13.29
C GLU A 234 9.37 6.00 -11.87
N TYR A 235 10.50 5.38 -11.54
CA TYR A 235 10.74 4.76 -10.24
C TYR A 235 11.88 5.45 -9.51
N ARG A 236 11.56 6.15 -8.42
CA ARG A 236 12.51 6.84 -7.55
C ARG A 236 12.63 6.14 -6.20
N PHE A 237 13.85 6.01 -5.71
CA PHE A 237 14.14 5.39 -4.41
C PHE A 237 15.17 6.22 -3.67
N THR A 238 14.98 6.40 -2.37
CA THR A 238 15.92 7.17 -1.54
C THR A 238 17.24 6.45 -1.29
N ALA A 239 17.24 5.11 -1.41
CA ALA A 239 18.43 4.27 -1.64
C ALA A 239 18.07 3.24 -2.71
N LEU A 240 19.03 2.85 -3.56
CA LEU A 240 18.75 1.81 -4.56
C LEU A 240 18.46 0.48 -3.86
N PRO A 241 17.32 -0.18 -4.13
CA PRO A 241 16.99 -1.45 -3.51
C PRO A 241 18.09 -2.50 -3.75
N PRO A 242 18.48 -3.29 -2.74
CA PRO A 242 19.44 -4.39 -2.92
C PRO A 242 18.86 -5.47 -3.86
N GLN A 243 19.70 -6.41 -4.30
CA GLN A 243 19.32 -7.39 -5.32
C GLN A 243 18.07 -8.20 -4.94
N ALA A 244 17.97 -8.67 -3.69
CA ALA A 244 16.79 -9.42 -3.22
C ALA A 244 15.50 -8.58 -3.33
N ALA A 245 15.54 -7.32 -2.83
CA ALA A 245 14.41 -6.40 -2.92
C ALA A 245 14.05 -6.05 -4.37
N ARG A 246 15.03 -5.95 -5.28
CA ARG A 246 14.76 -5.76 -6.73
C ARG A 246 14.05 -6.97 -7.34
N GLN A 247 14.43 -8.19 -6.96
CA GLN A 247 13.74 -9.40 -7.41
C GLN A 247 12.29 -9.43 -6.90
N THR A 248 12.08 -9.05 -5.64
CA THR A 248 10.75 -8.92 -5.06
C THR A 248 9.93 -7.84 -5.78
N ALA A 249 10.52 -6.67 -6.05
CA ALA A 249 9.89 -5.59 -6.82
C ALA A 249 9.47 -6.03 -8.24
N ARG A 250 10.30 -6.83 -8.93
CA ARG A 250 9.93 -7.42 -10.23
C ARG A 250 8.73 -8.36 -10.12
N ARG A 251 8.66 -9.16 -9.05
CA ARG A 251 7.47 -10.01 -8.80
C ARG A 251 6.23 -9.17 -8.56
N MET A 252 6.35 -8.05 -7.84
CA MET A 252 5.24 -7.11 -7.60
C MET A 252 4.75 -6.49 -8.90
N LEU A 253 5.65 -5.98 -9.73
CA LEU A 253 5.31 -5.34 -11.00
C LEU A 253 4.90 -6.34 -12.11
N GLY A 254 5.40 -7.57 -12.05
CA GLY A 254 5.25 -8.56 -13.12
C GLY A 254 6.19 -8.32 -14.32
N GLU A 255 7.15 -7.39 -14.20
CA GLU A 255 8.10 -7.01 -15.25
C GLU A 255 9.38 -6.40 -14.69
N ASP A 256 10.36 -6.19 -15.55
CA ASP A 256 11.59 -5.46 -15.22
C ASP A 256 11.32 -3.95 -15.11
N PHE A 257 12.08 -3.28 -14.24
CA PHE A 257 12.01 -1.84 -14.03
C PHE A 257 13.41 -1.25 -13.80
N THR A 258 13.54 0.05 -14.02
CA THR A 258 14.80 0.78 -13.82
C THR A 258 14.68 1.72 -12.62
N PRO A 259 15.18 1.32 -11.43
CA PRO A 259 15.18 2.18 -10.26
C PRO A 259 16.20 3.32 -10.43
N ARG A 260 15.80 4.54 -10.05
CA ARG A 260 16.66 5.72 -10.03
C ARG A 260 16.81 6.23 -8.60
N LEU A 261 18.04 6.55 -8.21
CA LEU A 261 18.33 7.12 -6.90
C LEU A 261 17.78 8.55 -6.78
N LEU A 262 17.10 8.81 -5.67
CA LEU A 262 16.73 10.15 -5.20
C LEU A 262 17.44 10.38 -3.86
N PRO A 263 18.52 11.15 -3.80
CA PRO A 263 19.24 11.42 -2.56
C PRO A 263 18.37 12.10 -1.51
N LEU A 264 18.53 11.74 -0.23
CA LEU A 264 17.71 12.23 0.88
C LEU A 264 17.72 13.76 1.02
N GLU A 265 18.83 14.41 0.69
CA GLU A 265 18.95 15.87 0.73
C GLU A 265 18.00 16.60 -0.24
N LYS A 266 17.41 15.88 -1.19
CA LYS A 266 16.36 16.42 -2.08
C LYS A 266 14.95 16.31 -1.50
N LEU A 267 14.79 15.57 -0.41
CA LEU A 267 13.54 15.45 0.33
C LEU A 267 13.49 16.57 1.39
N THR A 268 12.67 17.55 1.16
CA THR A 268 12.33 18.57 2.16
C THR A 268 10.82 18.60 2.30
N ALA A 269 10.34 18.83 3.51
CA ALA A 269 8.91 18.95 3.76
C ALA A 269 8.31 20.06 2.89
N PHE A 270 7.06 19.88 2.52
CA PHE A 270 6.28 20.93 1.89
C PHE A 270 5.90 21.93 3.01
N SER A 271 6.43 23.14 2.96
CA SER A 271 5.94 24.25 3.76
C SER A 271 4.91 25.00 2.94
N THR A 272 3.70 25.04 3.41
CA THR A 272 2.73 26.07 3.00
C THR A 272 3.21 27.38 3.63
N GLU A 273 3.98 28.21 2.89
CA GLU A 273 4.12 29.62 3.21
C GLU A 273 2.84 30.38 2.86
#